data_9e02db5f5a017875ee59e71771fde1bb
#
_entry.id   9e02db5f5a017875ee59e71771fde1bb
#
_cell.length_a   1.000
_cell.length_b   1.000
_cell.length_c   1.000
_cell.angle_alpha   90.00
_cell.angle_beta   90.00
_cell.angle_gamma   90.00
#
_symmetry.space_group_name_H-M   'P 1'
#
loop_
_entity.id
_entity.type
_entity.pdbx_description
1 polymer ?
#
loop_
_entity_poly.entity_id
_entity_poly.type
_entity_poly.pdbx_seq_one_letter_code
_entity_poly.pdbx_strand_id
1 'polypeptide(L)'
;LSDLGAEVIKVERPPHGDDTRTWGPPHSPDGTATYFQSVNRNKTTTWWDLTVPEDRAAALDLVLSCDVLVENFAPGTMARFGLDHESVAALNPGIIYTSITGFGPAAGATMPGYDLLVQAMGGLMSITGPSPDQPTKVGVALVDVLTGLHATVGILAALAERTRTGQGQAVSVNLLSSTLSALVNQVQGVIGAGAVPHAMGNAHPSIAPYETLATADGTLALAVGNDRQFAALCDVLGLDLADTEDYATN
;
A
#
# COMPACT_ATOMS: atom_id res chain seq x y z
N LEU A 1 -0.34 -12.38 -4.37
CA LEU A 1 -0.61 -13.80 -4.08
C LEU A 1 -0.56 -14.64 -5.36
N SER A 2 -1.26 -14.26 -6.44
CA SER A 2 -1.23 -15.01 -7.71
C SER A 2 0.18 -15.19 -8.27
N ASP A 3 1.03 -14.17 -8.19
CA ASP A 3 2.44 -14.25 -8.61
C ASP A 3 3.28 -15.18 -7.70
N LEU A 4 2.77 -15.52 -6.54
CA LEU A 4 3.38 -16.49 -5.61
C LEU A 4 2.81 -17.91 -5.77
N GLY A 5 2.00 -18.14 -6.80
CA GLY A 5 1.45 -19.44 -7.14
C GLY A 5 0.05 -19.72 -6.56
N ALA A 6 -0.60 -18.78 -5.93
CA ALA A 6 -1.99 -18.95 -5.49
C ALA A 6 -2.94 -18.95 -6.71
N GLU A 7 -3.90 -19.86 -6.75
CA GLU A 7 -5.06 -19.73 -7.61
C GLU A 7 -5.95 -18.60 -7.06
N VAL A 8 -6.17 -17.56 -7.85
CA VAL A 8 -6.95 -16.39 -7.44
C VAL A 8 -8.18 -16.25 -8.31
N ILE A 9 -9.34 -16.38 -7.70
CA ILE A 9 -10.64 -16.16 -8.32
C ILE A 9 -11.15 -14.78 -7.89
N LYS A 10 -11.32 -13.90 -8.87
CA LYS A 10 -11.84 -12.55 -8.68
C LYS A 10 -13.33 -12.52 -8.99
N VAL A 11 -14.15 -12.22 -8.00
CA VAL A 11 -15.59 -12.04 -8.17
C VAL A 11 -15.86 -10.60 -8.58
N GLU A 12 -16.47 -10.41 -9.72
CA GLU A 12 -16.85 -9.08 -10.23
C GLU A 12 -18.36 -8.99 -10.45
N ARG A 13 -18.93 -7.81 -10.20
CA ARG A 13 -20.37 -7.60 -10.37
C ARG A 13 -20.71 -7.29 -11.83
N PRO A 14 -21.63 -8.03 -12.48
CA PRO A 14 -22.08 -7.69 -13.82
C PRO A 14 -22.89 -6.39 -13.84
N PRO A 15 -23.03 -5.68 -14.99
CA PRO A 15 -22.37 -5.98 -16.25
C PRO A 15 -20.98 -5.33 -16.40
N HIS A 16 -20.60 -4.40 -15.51
CA HIS A 16 -19.43 -3.53 -15.71
C HIS A 16 -18.14 -4.06 -15.07
N GLY A 17 -18.27 -4.88 -14.02
CA GLY A 17 -17.12 -5.43 -13.30
C GLY A 17 -16.40 -4.41 -12.41
N ASP A 18 -15.10 -4.58 -12.32
CA ASP A 18 -14.21 -3.70 -11.57
C ASP A 18 -14.08 -2.33 -12.26
N ASP A 19 -14.19 -1.26 -11.50
CA ASP A 19 -14.10 0.12 -12.01
C ASP A 19 -12.79 0.38 -12.75
N THR A 20 -11.70 -0.27 -12.37
CA THR A 20 -10.40 -0.14 -13.03
C THR A 20 -10.39 -0.63 -14.47
N ARG A 21 -11.39 -1.41 -14.90
CA ARG A 21 -11.56 -1.80 -16.31
C ARG A 21 -11.75 -0.60 -17.23
N THR A 22 -12.28 0.50 -16.71
CA THR A 22 -12.54 1.75 -17.45
C THR A 22 -11.51 2.85 -17.18
N TRP A 23 -10.54 2.61 -16.28
CA TRP A 23 -9.54 3.62 -15.90
C TRP A 23 -8.43 3.75 -16.97
N GLY A 24 -8.78 4.33 -18.07
CA GLY A 24 -7.90 4.67 -19.18
C GLY A 24 -8.21 6.07 -19.74
N PRO A 25 -7.39 6.63 -20.61
CA PRO A 25 -6.18 6.06 -21.20
C PRO A 25 -5.02 5.89 -20.19
N PRO A 26 -4.02 5.05 -20.47
CA PRO A 26 -3.85 4.27 -21.70
C PRO A 26 -4.64 2.96 -21.72
N HIS A 27 -4.90 2.48 -22.92
CA HIS A 27 -5.51 1.16 -23.17
C HIS A 27 -4.55 0.29 -23.98
N SER A 28 -4.57 -1.01 -23.75
CA SER A 28 -3.88 -2.00 -24.57
C SER A 28 -4.58 -2.18 -25.92
N PRO A 29 -3.94 -2.86 -26.91
CA PRO A 29 -4.52 -3.04 -28.24
C PRO A 29 -5.87 -3.75 -28.29
N ASP A 30 -6.20 -4.53 -27.26
CA ASP A 30 -7.50 -5.20 -27.09
C ASP A 30 -8.59 -4.31 -26.44
N GLY A 31 -8.25 -3.05 -26.16
CA GLY A 31 -9.16 -2.08 -25.53
C GLY A 31 -9.22 -2.13 -24.01
N THR A 32 -8.47 -3.01 -23.36
CA THR A 32 -8.46 -3.12 -21.88
C THR A 32 -7.64 -1.97 -21.27
N ALA A 33 -8.12 -1.35 -20.19
CA ALA A 33 -7.35 -0.37 -19.45
C ALA A 33 -6.07 -1.00 -18.87
N THR A 34 -4.91 -0.39 -19.12
CA THR A 34 -3.63 -0.91 -18.62
C THR A 34 -3.54 -0.90 -17.10
N TYR A 35 -4.30 -0.02 -16.44
CA TYR A 35 -4.42 0.00 -14.98
C TYR A 35 -5.01 -1.32 -14.47
N PHE A 36 -6.12 -1.78 -15.08
CA PHE A 36 -6.72 -3.08 -14.73
C PHE A 36 -5.74 -4.24 -14.93
N GLN A 37 -5.00 -4.24 -16.06
CA GLN A 37 -4.02 -5.30 -16.35
C GLN A 37 -2.88 -5.34 -15.33
N SER A 38 -2.42 -4.18 -14.85
CA SER A 38 -1.28 -4.08 -13.94
C SER A 38 -1.50 -4.81 -12.61
N VAL A 39 -2.74 -4.89 -12.14
CA VAL A 39 -3.10 -5.46 -10.83
C VAL A 39 -3.92 -6.75 -10.89
N ASN A 40 -4.32 -7.20 -12.10
CA ASN A 40 -5.17 -8.37 -12.26
C ASN A 40 -4.55 -9.54 -13.03
N ARG A 41 -3.23 -9.52 -13.28
CA ARG A 41 -2.54 -10.66 -13.92
C ARG A 41 -2.67 -11.92 -13.08
N ASN A 42 -2.74 -13.06 -13.76
CA ASN A 42 -2.85 -14.40 -13.15
C ASN A 42 -4.11 -14.60 -12.27
N LYS A 43 -5.18 -13.81 -12.49
CA LYS A 43 -6.47 -13.98 -11.81
C LYS A 43 -7.50 -14.51 -12.80
N THR A 44 -8.32 -15.44 -12.35
CA THR A 44 -9.54 -15.86 -13.05
C THR A 44 -10.70 -15.00 -12.58
N THR A 45 -11.48 -14.44 -13.51
CA THR A 45 -12.66 -13.63 -13.15
C THR A 45 -13.94 -14.46 -13.28
N THR A 46 -14.80 -14.37 -12.27
CA THR A 46 -16.19 -14.82 -12.32
C THR A 46 -17.14 -13.65 -12.10
N TRP A 47 -18.37 -13.75 -12.61
CA TRP A 47 -19.34 -12.66 -12.64
C TRP A 47 -20.53 -12.99 -11.78
N TRP A 48 -20.61 -12.41 -10.57
CA TRP A 48 -21.70 -12.61 -9.63
C TRP A 48 -22.18 -11.30 -9.03
N ASP A 49 -23.50 -11.11 -8.96
CA ASP A 49 -24.14 -10.05 -8.18
C ASP A 49 -24.55 -10.62 -6.82
N LEU A 50 -23.83 -10.32 -5.77
CA LEU A 50 -24.10 -10.79 -4.41
C LEU A 50 -25.47 -10.34 -3.85
N THR A 51 -26.19 -9.45 -4.53
CA THR A 51 -27.59 -9.11 -4.19
C THR A 51 -28.58 -10.15 -4.69
N VAL A 52 -28.16 -10.99 -5.67
CA VAL A 52 -28.95 -12.09 -6.23
C VAL A 52 -28.71 -13.33 -5.36
N PRO A 53 -29.76 -14.00 -4.87
CA PRO A 53 -29.63 -15.14 -3.96
C PRO A 53 -28.82 -16.31 -4.53
N GLU A 54 -28.99 -16.61 -5.81
CA GLU A 54 -28.31 -17.72 -6.51
C GLU A 54 -26.81 -17.45 -6.62
N ASP A 55 -26.42 -16.23 -7.01
CA ASP A 55 -25.01 -15.80 -7.11
C ASP A 55 -24.35 -15.78 -5.74
N ARG A 56 -25.09 -15.35 -4.72
CA ARG A 56 -24.60 -15.35 -3.34
C ARG A 56 -24.39 -16.76 -2.79
N ALA A 57 -25.28 -17.69 -3.12
CA ALA A 57 -25.10 -19.10 -2.76
C ALA A 57 -23.86 -19.68 -3.45
N ALA A 58 -23.67 -19.42 -4.74
CA ALA A 58 -22.47 -19.84 -5.46
C ALA A 58 -21.18 -19.22 -4.87
N ALA A 59 -21.24 -17.96 -4.45
CA ALA A 59 -20.12 -17.31 -3.78
C ALA A 59 -19.80 -17.95 -2.43
N LEU A 60 -20.80 -18.31 -1.64
CA LEU A 60 -20.62 -19.03 -0.38
C LEU A 60 -20.00 -20.41 -0.63
N ASP A 61 -20.50 -21.19 -1.58
CA ASP A 61 -19.95 -22.50 -1.94
C ASP A 61 -18.46 -22.39 -2.35
N LEU A 62 -18.11 -21.37 -3.13
CA LEU A 62 -16.72 -21.10 -3.47
C LEU A 62 -15.89 -20.80 -2.23
N VAL A 63 -16.35 -19.89 -1.36
CA VAL A 63 -15.63 -19.49 -0.14
C VAL A 63 -15.39 -20.68 0.80
N LEU A 64 -16.33 -21.62 0.89
CA LEU A 64 -16.18 -22.83 1.71
C LEU A 64 -15.07 -23.78 1.20
N SER A 65 -14.72 -23.67 -0.07
CA SER A 65 -13.61 -24.42 -0.69
C SER A 65 -12.28 -23.69 -0.72
N CYS A 66 -12.26 -22.39 -0.38
CA CYS A 66 -11.07 -21.54 -0.43
C CYS A 66 -10.26 -21.61 0.86
N ASP A 67 -8.94 -21.35 0.72
CA ASP A 67 -8.03 -21.12 1.85
C ASP A 67 -8.12 -19.71 2.40
N VAL A 68 -8.37 -18.74 1.52
CA VAL A 68 -8.32 -17.30 1.82
C VAL A 68 -9.49 -16.60 1.16
N LEU A 69 -10.19 -15.74 1.91
CA LEU A 69 -11.13 -14.76 1.37
C LEU A 69 -10.56 -13.38 1.58
N VAL A 70 -10.56 -12.54 0.53
CA VAL A 70 -10.14 -11.14 0.61
C VAL A 70 -11.31 -10.25 0.16
N GLU A 71 -11.62 -9.24 0.97
CA GLU A 71 -12.67 -8.27 0.64
C GLU A 71 -12.25 -6.84 1.04
N ASN A 72 -12.85 -5.85 0.39
CA ASN A 72 -12.63 -4.43 0.71
C ASN A 72 -13.94 -3.62 0.67
N PHE A 73 -15.05 -4.23 1.04
CA PHE A 73 -16.35 -3.58 1.10
C PHE A 73 -16.46 -2.62 2.29
N ALA A 74 -17.44 -1.71 2.21
CA ALA A 74 -17.80 -0.89 3.35
C ALA A 74 -18.23 -1.77 4.54
N PRO A 75 -17.92 -1.36 5.79
CA PRO A 75 -18.25 -2.14 6.97
C PRO A 75 -19.70 -2.60 7.02
N GLY A 76 -19.91 -3.87 7.38
CA GLY A 76 -21.24 -4.49 7.47
C GLY A 76 -21.82 -4.98 6.13
N THR A 77 -21.18 -4.70 5.01
CA THR A 77 -21.67 -5.17 3.69
C THR A 77 -21.60 -6.70 3.59
N MET A 78 -20.48 -7.29 3.94
CA MET A 78 -20.32 -8.75 3.89
C MET A 78 -21.27 -9.47 4.86
N ALA A 79 -21.54 -8.89 6.02
CA ALA A 79 -22.52 -9.44 6.99
C ALA A 79 -23.94 -9.50 6.40
N ARG A 80 -24.36 -8.48 5.62
CA ARG A 80 -25.66 -8.51 4.93
C ARG A 80 -25.78 -9.64 3.91
N PHE A 81 -24.65 -10.13 3.41
CA PHE A 81 -24.59 -11.25 2.47
C PHE A 81 -24.36 -12.60 3.16
N GLY A 82 -24.12 -12.61 4.48
CA GLY A 82 -23.73 -13.83 5.20
C GLY A 82 -22.33 -14.33 4.83
N LEU A 83 -21.48 -13.44 4.35
CA LEU A 83 -20.11 -13.69 3.90
C LEU A 83 -19.06 -12.99 4.78
N ASP A 84 -19.43 -12.48 5.94
CA ASP A 84 -18.53 -11.94 6.94
C ASP A 84 -17.71 -13.04 7.64
N HIS A 85 -16.67 -12.64 8.35
CA HIS A 85 -15.78 -13.59 9.02
C HIS A 85 -16.52 -14.56 9.95
N GLU A 86 -17.44 -14.07 10.78
CA GLU A 86 -18.16 -14.92 11.74
C GLU A 86 -19.00 -15.98 11.02
N SER A 87 -19.75 -15.57 9.99
CA SER A 87 -20.60 -16.49 9.21
C SER A 87 -19.78 -17.53 8.46
N VAL A 88 -18.69 -17.13 7.83
CA VAL A 88 -17.86 -18.03 7.04
C VAL A 88 -17.02 -18.95 7.91
N ALA A 89 -16.42 -18.46 9.01
CA ALA A 89 -15.59 -19.24 9.92
C ALA A 89 -16.41 -20.33 10.65
N ALA A 90 -17.70 -20.10 10.88
CA ALA A 90 -18.59 -21.13 11.43
C ALA A 90 -18.73 -22.34 10.51
N LEU A 91 -18.60 -22.17 9.20
CA LEU A 91 -18.73 -23.22 8.18
C LEU A 91 -17.36 -23.73 7.67
N ASN A 92 -16.36 -22.86 7.62
CA ASN A 92 -14.98 -23.16 7.27
C ASN A 92 -14.02 -22.62 8.34
N PRO A 93 -13.80 -23.37 9.44
CA PRO A 93 -12.93 -22.92 10.54
C PRO A 93 -11.45 -22.70 10.15
N GLY A 94 -11.04 -23.17 8.98
CA GLY A 94 -9.70 -23.01 8.44
C GLY A 94 -9.51 -21.76 7.58
N ILE A 95 -10.57 -20.97 7.34
CA ILE A 95 -10.49 -19.81 6.43
C ILE A 95 -9.60 -18.69 6.98
N ILE A 96 -8.76 -18.14 6.13
CA ILE A 96 -8.07 -16.86 6.40
C ILE A 96 -8.94 -15.77 5.80
N TYR A 97 -9.62 -15.01 6.66
CA TYR A 97 -10.53 -13.94 6.25
C TYR A 97 -9.79 -12.59 6.28
N THR A 98 -9.56 -11.98 5.13
CA THR A 98 -8.82 -10.72 5.03
C THR A 98 -9.74 -9.56 4.65
N SER A 99 -9.86 -8.58 5.54
CA SER A 99 -10.62 -7.36 5.30
C SER A 99 -9.67 -6.16 5.13
N ILE A 100 -9.85 -5.42 4.05
CA ILE A 100 -9.08 -4.21 3.72
C ILE A 100 -10.01 -3.01 3.81
N THR A 101 -9.67 -2.03 4.65
CA THR A 101 -10.46 -0.81 4.84
C THR A 101 -9.62 0.45 4.67
N GLY A 102 -10.25 1.62 4.53
CA GLY A 102 -9.53 2.90 4.45
C GLY A 102 -8.86 3.28 5.77
N PHE A 103 -9.64 3.32 6.84
CA PHE A 103 -9.25 3.93 8.13
C PHE A 103 -9.45 3.00 9.34
N GLY A 104 -9.70 1.71 9.09
CA GLY A 104 -9.94 0.73 10.16
C GLY A 104 -11.35 0.83 10.77
N PRO A 105 -11.63 0.03 11.83
CA PRO A 105 -12.99 -0.12 12.37
C PRO A 105 -13.40 0.95 13.40
N ALA A 106 -12.51 1.89 13.72
CA ALA A 106 -12.76 2.93 14.74
C ALA A 106 -13.46 4.18 14.15
N ALA A 107 -13.09 5.37 14.59
CA ALA A 107 -13.72 6.64 14.20
C ALA A 107 -13.75 6.91 12.68
N GLY A 108 -12.82 6.31 11.91
CA GLY A 108 -12.75 6.42 10.45
C GLY A 108 -13.52 5.37 9.67
N ALA A 109 -14.26 4.46 10.33
CA ALA A 109 -14.86 3.29 9.68
C ALA A 109 -15.80 3.62 8.49
N THR A 110 -16.45 4.76 8.53
CA THR A 110 -17.38 5.20 7.46
C THR A 110 -16.74 6.12 6.43
N MET A 111 -15.46 6.44 6.57
CA MET A 111 -14.75 7.32 5.64
C MET A 111 -14.36 6.55 4.37
N PRO A 112 -14.47 7.17 3.19
CA PRO A 112 -14.07 6.52 1.94
C PRO A 112 -12.53 6.33 1.90
N GLY A 113 -12.10 5.10 1.61
CA GLY A 113 -10.71 4.69 1.63
C GLY A 113 -10.04 4.76 0.26
N TYR A 114 -9.95 5.94 -0.35
CA TYR A 114 -9.17 6.13 -1.58
C TYR A 114 -7.72 6.49 -1.27
N ASP A 115 -6.79 5.96 -2.07
CA ASP A 115 -5.33 6.21 -1.95
C ASP A 115 -4.99 7.69 -1.77
N LEU A 116 -5.50 8.57 -2.65
CA LEU A 116 -5.25 10.01 -2.58
C LEU A 116 -5.69 10.62 -1.24
N LEU A 117 -6.87 10.23 -0.73
CA LEU A 117 -7.39 10.75 0.52
C LEU A 117 -6.50 10.33 1.69
N VAL A 118 -6.02 9.09 1.67
CA VAL A 118 -5.15 8.59 2.73
C VAL A 118 -3.74 9.15 2.62
N GLN A 119 -3.20 9.38 1.44
CA GLN A 119 -1.95 10.13 1.28
C GLN A 119 -2.05 11.54 1.88
N ALA A 120 -3.19 12.22 1.67
CA ALA A 120 -3.42 13.56 2.21
C ALA A 120 -3.57 13.54 3.74
N MET A 121 -4.43 12.68 4.27
CA MET A 121 -4.75 12.62 5.69
C MET A 121 -3.66 11.94 6.53
N GLY A 122 -2.95 10.98 5.95
CA GLY A 122 -1.88 10.23 6.60
C GLY A 122 -0.54 10.95 6.64
N GLY A 123 -0.43 12.14 6.04
CA GLY A 123 0.78 12.96 6.08
C GLY A 123 1.80 12.67 4.97
N LEU A 124 1.60 11.66 4.12
CA LEU A 124 2.54 11.37 3.04
C LEU A 124 2.66 12.53 2.04
N MET A 125 1.54 13.21 1.72
CA MET A 125 1.57 14.37 0.83
C MET A 125 2.29 15.57 1.44
N SER A 126 2.23 15.78 2.76
CA SER A 126 2.86 16.92 3.42
C SER A 126 4.39 16.86 3.43
N ILE A 127 4.95 15.65 3.26
CA ILE A 127 6.40 15.42 3.18
C ILE A 127 6.89 15.18 1.75
N THR A 128 5.98 15.16 0.78
CA THR A 128 6.27 14.87 -0.64
C THR A 128 5.99 16.12 -1.47
N GLY A 129 6.97 16.53 -2.27
CA GLY A 129 6.86 17.73 -3.11
C GLY A 129 8.10 18.61 -3.07
N PRO A 130 8.18 19.63 -3.92
CA PRO A 130 9.34 20.49 -4.03
C PRO A 130 9.52 21.46 -2.83
N SER A 131 8.43 21.78 -2.13
CA SER A 131 8.41 22.73 -1.01
C SER A 131 7.20 22.51 -0.11
N PRO A 132 7.18 23.06 1.13
CA PRO A 132 6.07 22.91 2.08
C PRO A 132 4.72 23.42 1.57
N ASP A 133 4.71 24.41 0.71
CA ASP A 133 3.52 25.03 0.10
C ASP A 133 3.02 24.28 -1.15
N GLN A 134 3.71 23.25 -1.58
CA GLN A 134 3.34 22.42 -2.72
C GLN A 134 3.26 20.93 -2.37
N PRO A 135 2.38 20.53 -1.44
CA PRO A 135 2.22 19.13 -1.08
C PRO A 135 1.77 18.33 -2.29
N THR A 136 2.46 17.23 -2.58
CA THR A 136 2.28 16.47 -3.82
C THR A 136 2.04 15.00 -3.49
N LYS A 137 1.07 14.38 -4.16
CA LYS A 137 0.88 12.93 -4.05
C LYS A 137 2.01 12.18 -4.74
N VAL A 138 2.30 10.97 -4.30
CA VAL A 138 3.16 10.04 -5.03
C VAL A 138 2.52 9.69 -6.38
N GLY A 139 3.31 9.52 -7.42
CA GLY A 139 2.84 9.33 -8.80
C GLY A 139 2.01 8.06 -9.05
N VAL A 140 2.09 7.08 -8.14
CA VAL A 140 1.31 5.84 -8.17
C VAL A 140 0.39 5.77 -6.94
N ALA A 141 -0.59 4.86 -6.93
CA ALA A 141 -1.42 4.55 -5.76
C ALA A 141 -0.59 3.78 -4.71
N LEU A 142 0.39 4.47 -4.11
CA LEU A 142 1.41 3.85 -3.25
C LEU A 142 0.80 3.25 -1.98
N VAL A 143 -0.20 3.92 -1.42
CA VAL A 143 -0.88 3.45 -0.20
C VAL A 143 -1.63 2.15 -0.46
N ASP A 144 -2.29 2.03 -1.60
CA ASP A 144 -2.95 0.79 -2.02
C ASP A 144 -1.95 -0.35 -2.19
N VAL A 145 -0.80 -0.08 -2.83
CA VAL A 145 0.28 -1.07 -3.00
C VAL A 145 0.82 -1.54 -1.65
N LEU A 146 1.13 -0.62 -0.74
CA LEU A 146 1.63 -0.94 0.61
C LEU A 146 0.60 -1.75 1.41
N THR A 147 -0.67 -1.38 1.32
CA THR A 147 -1.74 -2.11 2.00
C THR A 147 -1.92 -3.52 1.44
N GLY A 148 -1.84 -3.68 0.12
CA GLY A 148 -1.83 -4.99 -0.52
C GLY A 148 -0.66 -5.88 -0.11
N LEU A 149 0.53 -5.29 0.08
CA LEU A 149 1.71 -6.00 0.61
C LEU A 149 1.50 -6.40 2.08
N HIS A 150 1.01 -5.49 2.94
CA HIS A 150 0.69 -5.82 4.33
C HIS A 150 -0.39 -6.92 4.44
N ALA A 151 -1.43 -6.85 3.60
CA ALA A 151 -2.43 -7.90 3.52
C ALA A 151 -1.79 -9.24 3.12
N THR A 152 -0.92 -9.25 2.13
CA THR A 152 -0.19 -10.45 1.69
C THR A 152 0.68 -11.03 2.82
N VAL A 153 1.43 -10.19 3.54
CA VAL A 153 2.24 -10.63 4.69
C VAL A 153 1.34 -11.22 5.78
N GLY A 154 0.23 -10.55 6.11
CA GLY A 154 -0.75 -11.04 7.09
C GLY A 154 -1.35 -12.39 6.71
N ILE A 155 -1.74 -12.55 5.44
CA ILE A 155 -2.26 -13.81 4.91
C ILE A 155 -1.21 -14.93 5.01
N LEU A 156 0.02 -14.69 4.58
CA LEU A 156 1.09 -15.70 4.64
C LEU A 156 1.42 -16.10 6.08
N ALA A 157 1.45 -15.14 7.02
CA ALA A 157 1.63 -15.43 8.44
C ALA A 157 0.45 -16.27 9.00
N ALA A 158 -0.78 -15.92 8.63
CA ALA A 158 -1.96 -16.65 9.04
C ALA A 158 -2.00 -18.09 8.47
N LEU A 159 -1.59 -18.29 7.22
CA LEU A 159 -1.44 -19.61 6.61
C LEU A 159 -0.37 -20.44 7.32
N ALA A 160 0.76 -19.85 7.69
CA ALA A 160 1.80 -20.53 8.45
C ALA A 160 1.29 -20.98 9.84
N GLU A 161 0.56 -20.11 10.55
CA GLU A 161 -0.06 -20.43 11.83
C GLU A 161 -1.14 -21.52 11.68
N ARG A 162 -1.96 -21.46 10.65
CA ARG A 162 -2.95 -22.48 10.34
C ARG A 162 -2.32 -23.86 10.14
N THR A 163 -1.14 -23.94 9.54
CA THR A 163 -0.43 -25.23 9.37
C THR A 163 -0.12 -25.88 10.72
N ARG A 164 0.10 -25.09 11.76
CA ARG A 164 0.38 -25.54 13.13
C ARG A 164 -0.88 -25.84 13.93
N THR A 165 -1.92 -25.03 13.77
CA THR A 165 -3.13 -25.05 14.63
C THR A 165 -4.34 -25.75 14.00
N GLY A 166 -4.37 -25.83 12.67
CA GLY A 166 -5.56 -26.23 11.90
C GLY A 166 -6.64 -25.16 11.84
N GLN A 167 -6.44 -23.99 12.48
CA GLN A 167 -7.43 -22.92 12.56
C GLN A 167 -7.06 -21.76 11.66
N GLY A 168 -8.08 -21.21 10.98
CA GLY A 168 -7.99 -19.93 10.29
C GLY A 168 -8.07 -18.74 11.24
N GLN A 169 -7.99 -17.54 10.68
CA GLN A 169 -8.14 -16.31 11.47
C GLN A 169 -8.52 -15.11 10.59
N ALA A 170 -9.02 -14.06 11.25
CA ALA A 170 -9.23 -12.78 10.59
C ALA A 170 -7.91 -12.00 10.48
N VAL A 171 -7.66 -11.45 9.31
CA VAL A 171 -6.56 -10.49 9.02
C VAL A 171 -7.20 -9.16 8.65
N SER A 172 -7.01 -8.15 9.48
CA SER A 172 -7.53 -6.80 9.21
C SER A 172 -6.41 -5.84 8.90
N VAL A 173 -6.46 -5.22 7.74
CA VAL A 173 -5.51 -4.18 7.33
C VAL A 173 -6.26 -2.92 6.90
N ASN A 174 -5.62 -1.77 7.02
CA ASN A 174 -6.21 -0.53 6.53
C ASN A 174 -5.13 0.40 5.93
N LEU A 175 -5.59 1.25 5.03
CA LEU A 175 -4.73 2.14 4.25
C LEU A 175 -3.98 3.12 5.16
N LEU A 176 -4.65 3.70 6.16
CA LEU A 176 -4.02 4.67 7.06
C LEU A 176 -2.89 4.05 7.87
N SER A 177 -3.12 2.89 8.49
CA SER A 177 -2.08 2.19 9.27
C SER A 177 -0.91 1.77 8.38
N SER A 178 -1.19 1.33 7.15
CA SER A 178 -0.15 1.01 6.17
C SER A 178 0.69 2.22 5.79
N THR A 179 0.06 3.39 5.60
CA THR A 179 0.75 4.65 5.35
C THR A 179 1.63 5.04 6.52
N LEU A 180 1.08 5.07 7.74
CA LEU A 180 1.84 5.45 8.94
C LEU A 180 3.03 4.52 9.20
N SER A 181 2.87 3.22 8.95
CA SER A 181 3.97 2.25 9.02
C SER A 181 5.10 2.57 8.03
N ALA A 182 4.76 3.06 6.83
CA ALA A 182 5.73 3.38 5.80
C ALA A 182 6.44 4.73 6.01
N LEU A 183 5.90 5.62 6.84
CA LEU A 183 6.51 6.91 7.13
C LEU A 183 7.73 6.83 8.09
N VAL A 184 8.00 5.67 8.67
CA VAL A 184 9.18 5.27 9.46
C VAL A 184 9.81 6.42 10.27
N ASN A 185 10.97 6.95 9.82
CA ASN A 185 11.71 8.00 10.51
C ASN A 185 10.94 9.32 10.64
N GLN A 186 10.06 9.65 9.70
CA GLN A 186 9.25 10.88 9.75
C GLN A 186 8.22 10.82 10.89
N VAL A 187 7.48 9.71 11.00
CA VAL A 187 6.56 9.51 12.13
C VAL A 187 7.31 9.42 13.45
N GLN A 188 8.47 8.72 13.48
CA GLN A 188 9.26 8.62 14.69
C GLN A 188 9.83 9.99 15.13
N GLY A 189 10.17 10.86 14.19
CA GLY A 189 10.56 12.24 14.46
C GLY A 189 9.46 13.05 15.16
N VAL A 190 8.21 12.88 14.72
CA VAL A 190 7.05 13.52 15.38
C VAL A 190 6.86 12.99 16.81
N ILE A 191 6.83 11.66 16.97
CA ILE A 191 6.52 11.04 18.26
C ILE A 191 7.68 11.24 19.27
N GLY A 192 8.92 11.07 18.82
CA GLY A 192 10.09 11.08 19.68
C GLY A 192 10.68 12.45 19.97
N ALA A 193 10.51 13.40 19.04
CA ALA A 193 11.14 14.73 19.14
C ALA A 193 10.18 15.91 18.92
N GLY A 194 8.91 15.67 18.62
CA GLY A 194 7.96 16.73 18.28
C GLY A 194 8.28 17.46 16.96
N ALA A 195 9.17 16.91 16.14
CA ALA A 195 9.56 17.50 14.87
C ALA A 195 8.43 17.33 13.84
N VAL A 196 7.93 18.44 13.30
CA VAL A 196 6.90 18.42 12.25
C VAL A 196 7.59 18.34 10.89
N PRO A 197 7.50 17.18 10.19
CA PRO A 197 8.16 17.04 8.90
C PRO A 197 7.43 17.83 7.81
N HIS A 198 8.17 18.23 6.78
CA HIS A 198 7.65 18.95 5.62
C HIS A 198 8.36 18.51 4.34
N ALA A 199 7.78 18.88 3.19
CA ALA A 199 8.38 18.59 1.89
C ALA A 199 9.69 19.37 1.70
N MET A 200 10.73 18.63 1.29
CA MET A 200 12.10 19.15 1.10
C MET A 200 12.62 18.89 -0.31
N GLY A 201 11.75 18.65 -1.27
CA GLY A 201 12.14 18.20 -2.60
C GLY A 201 12.83 16.83 -2.54
N ASN A 202 14.07 16.78 -3.00
CA ASN A 202 14.88 15.57 -2.98
C ASN A 202 15.95 15.57 -1.86
N ALA A 203 15.93 16.56 -0.97
CA ALA A 203 16.88 16.62 0.14
C ALA A 203 16.49 15.63 1.24
N HIS A 204 17.49 14.99 1.84
CA HIS A 204 17.29 14.10 2.98
C HIS A 204 17.10 14.91 4.28
N PRO A 205 16.16 14.55 5.16
CA PRO A 205 15.84 15.35 6.35
C PRO A 205 16.94 15.38 7.43
N SER A 206 17.95 14.50 7.35
CA SER A 206 18.95 14.33 8.42
C SER A 206 20.38 14.12 7.92
N ILE A 207 20.61 14.04 6.63
CA ILE A 207 21.93 13.73 6.05
C ILE A 207 22.21 14.70 4.92
N ALA A 208 23.40 15.30 4.89
CA ALA A 208 23.86 16.20 3.84
C ALA A 208 25.32 15.92 3.44
N PRO A 209 25.65 16.02 2.12
CA PRO A 209 24.76 16.23 0.99
C PRO A 209 24.10 14.92 0.54
N TYR A 210 22.78 14.86 0.57
CA TYR A 210 21.98 13.74 0.06
C TYR A 210 20.76 14.34 -0.64
N GLU A 211 20.91 14.65 -1.92
CA GLU A 211 19.91 15.40 -2.68
C GLU A 211 20.17 15.37 -4.19
N THR A 212 19.42 16.15 -4.95
CA THR A 212 19.68 16.38 -6.37
C THR A 212 20.27 17.76 -6.59
N LEU A 213 21.36 17.82 -7.34
CA LEU A 213 22.08 19.05 -7.67
C LEU A 213 21.99 19.36 -9.17
N ALA A 214 21.83 20.61 -9.51
CA ALA A 214 21.91 21.07 -10.90
C ALA A 214 23.37 21.04 -11.39
N THR A 215 23.59 20.52 -12.59
CA THR A 215 24.86 20.54 -13.29
C THR A 215 24.75 21.40 -14.56
N ALA A 216 25.86 21.63 -15.25
CA ALA A 216 25.85 22.42 -16.48
C ALA A 216 24.99 21.81 -17.60
N ASP A 217 24.77 20.52 -17.58
CA ASP A 217 24.11 19.74 -18.64
C ASP A 217 22.90 18.93 -18.13
N GLY A 218 22.54 19.03 -16.84
CA GLY A 218 21.40 18.25 -16.31
C GLY A 218 21.28 18.28 -14.80
N THR A 219 20.94 17.13 -14.24
CA THR A 219 20.76 16.94 -12.79
C THR A 219 21.54 15.72 -12.34
N LEU A 220 22.28 15.87 -11.26
CA LEU A 220 23.01 14.79 -10.57
C LEU A 220 22.26 14.42 -9.27
N ALA A 221 22.00 13.16 -9.04
CA ALA A 221 21.60 12.66 -7.74
C ALA A 221 22.85 12.29 -6.93
N LEU A 222 23.03 12.94 -5.79
CA LEU A 222 24.14 12.73 -4.89
C LEU A 222 23.65 12.09 -3.59
N ALA A 223 24.28 11.03 -3.15
CA ALA A 223 23.94 10.30 -1.93
C ALA A 223 25.20 10.06 -1.10
N VAL A 224 25.48 10.96 -0.17
CA VAL A 224 26.61 10.87 0.78
C VAL A 224 26.04 10.64 2.17
N GLY A 225 26.20 9.43 2.67
CA GLY A 225 25.52 8.98 3.89
C GLY A 225 26.41 8.87 5.12
N ASN A 226 27.74 9.25 5.02
CA ASN A 226 28.66 9.23 6.13
C ASN A 226 29.93 10.05 5.84
N ASP A 227 30.71 10.36 6.89
CA ASP A 227 31.88 11.24 6.83
C ASP A 227 32.97 10.72 5.86
N ARG A 228 33.18 9.40 5.78
CA ARG A 228 34.13 8.82 4.82
C ARG A 228 33.74 9.10 3.37
N GLN A 229 32.42 9.02 3.06
CA GLN A 229 31.93 9.34 1.72
C GLN A 229 32.00 10.83 1.44
N PHE A 230 31.81 11.67 2.47
CA PHE A 230 31.99 13.10 2.36
C PHE A 230 33.44 13.48 2.05
N ALA A 231 34.42 12.91 2.76
CA ALA A 231 35.83 13.11 2.48
C ALA A 231 36.20 12.70 1.04
N ALA A 232 35.71 11.55 0.57
CA ALA A 232 35.93 11.10 -0.80
C ALA A 232 35.29 12.05 -1.84
N LEU A 233 34.12 12.63 -1.53
CA LEU A 233 33.51 13.66 -2.37
C LEU A 233 34.35 14.92 -2.44
N CYS A 234 34.88 15.38 -1.30
CA CYS A 234 35.77 16.53 -1.22
C CYS A 234 37.02 16.32 -2.08
N ASP A 235 37.65 15.14 -1.98
CA ASP A 235 38.80 14.76 -2.80
C ASP A 235 38.50 14.86 -4.31
N VAL A 236 37.37 14.32 -4.75
CA VAL A 236 36.94 14.34 -6.16
C VAL A 236 36.69 15.76 -6.66
N LEU A 237 36.14 16.62 -5.80
CA LEU A 237 35.82 18.02 -6.15
C LEU A 237 36.99 18.97 -5.93
N GLY A 238 38.10 18.51 -5.34
CA GLY A 238 39.25 19.37 -4.98
C GLY A 238 38.92 20.36 -3.89
N LEU A 239 38.04 20.01 -2.94
CA LEU A 239 37.61 20.84 -1.81
C LEU A 239 38.34 20.40 -0.53
N ASP A 240 38.83 21.38 0.22
CA ASP A 240 39.46 21.16 1.53
C ASP A 240 38.45 21.46 2.67
N LEU A 241 37.41 20.64 2.74
CA LEU A 241 36.31 20.80 3.70
C LEU A 241 36.24 19.66 4.72
N ALA A 242 36.66 18.45 4.35
CA ALA A 242 36.45 17.25 5.16
C ALA A 242 37.13 17.31 6.56
N ASP A 243 38.23 18.05 6.68
CA ASP A 243 38.99 18.22 7.93
C ASP A 243 38.68 19.54 8.66
N THR A 244 37.69 20.31 8.19
CA THR A 244 37.30 21.56 8.88
C THR A 244 36.29 21.27 9.98
N GLU A 245 36.32 22.04 11.07
CA GLU A 245 35.45 21.86 12.25
C GLU A 245 33.97 21.87 11.90
N ASP A 246 33.57 22.70 10.95
CA ASP A 246 32.16 22.90 10.53
C ASP A 246 31.60 21.69 9.75
N TYR A 247 32.45 20.82 9.20
CA TYR A 247 32.07 19.70 8.34
C TYR A 247 32.68 18.37 8.76
N ALA A 248 33.28 18.30 9.94
CA ALA A 248 33.93 17.10 10.44
C ALA A 248 32.97 15.94 10.74
N THR A 249 31.71 16.25 10.99
CA THR A 249 30.64 15.28 11.21
C THR A 249 29.35 15.74 10.55
N ASN A 250 28.51 14.76 10.19
CA ASN A 250 27.18 15.00 9.65
C ASN A 250 26.22 15.48 10.74
#